data_31521cab699a634c2f8e809517755e78
#
_entry.id   31521cab699a634c2f8e809517755e78
#
_cell.length_a   1.000
_cell.length_b   1.000
_cell.length_c   1.000
_cell.angle_alpha   90.00
_cell.angle_beta   90.00
_cell.angle_gamma   90.00
#
_symmetry.space_group_name_H-M   'P 1'
#
loop_
_entity.id
_entity.type
_entity.pdbx_description
1 polymer ?
#
loop_
_entity_poly.entity_id
_entity_poly.type
_entity_poly.pdbx_seq_one_letter_code
_entity_poly.pdbx_strand_id
1 'polypeptide(L)'
;TKAQDRRFDVTLMINGLPMIHIELKNKQHSYMDGFWQIKKYIGEGKFTGIFSAVQMFVISNGVDTKYFSAASDTELNPKFISGWLDNENNPVPDYLDFAKSVLRIPEAHEMIARYTVLDEEAKRLILLRPYQIHAIEAIREASKMGKSGFVWHTTGSGKTLTSYKATRNLLMDIPSIDKAIFLIDRKDLDTQTSMAFQTYANNDLVDVDKTDNVFELKKKLKSDDRQMIVTTIQKLQR
;
A
#
# COMPACT_ATOMS: atom_id res chain seq x y z
N THR A 1 -34.19 -11.12 -14.63
CA THR A 1 -33.95 -10.20 -13.50
C THR A 1 -33.61 -8.84 -14.07
N LYS A 2 -34.48 -7.83 -13.90
CA LYS A 2 -34.15 -6.45 -14.28
C LYS A 2 -32.93 -6.04 -13.50
N ALA A 3 -31.82 -5.69 -14.20
CA ALA A 3 -30.66 -5.08 -13.58
C ALA A 3 -31.12 -3.80 -12.88
N GLN A 4 -31.06 -3.76 -11.56
CA GLN A 4 -31.37 -2.53 -10.83
C GLN A 4 -30.28 -1.51 -11.14
N ASP A 5 -30.63 -0.39 -11.75
CA ASP A 5 -29.72 0.72 -11.90
C ASP A 5 -29.31 1.22 -10.51
N ARG A 6 -28.01 1.31 -10.28
CA ARG A 6 -27.44 1.88 -9.07
C ARG A 6 -26.82 3.23 -9.40
N ARG A 7 -26.96 4.16 -8.51
CA ARG A 7 -26.29 5.46 -8.58
C ARG A 7 -25.12 5.45 -7.64
N PHE A 8 -23.92 5.67 -8.17
CA PHE A 8 -22.73 5.90 -7.39
C PHE A 8 -22.69 7.35 -6.89
N ASP A 9 -22.25 7.57 -5.66
CA ASP A 9 -22.23 8.92 -5.11
C ASP A 9 -21.11 9.75 -5.74
N VAL A 10 -19.84 9.35 -5.56
CA VAL A 10 -18.69 10.04 -6.15
C VAL A 10 -17.66 9.02 -6.62
N THR A 11 -17.07 9.26 -7.77
CA THR A 11 -15.93 8.46 -8.27
C THR A 11 -14.84 9.39 -8.77
N LEU A 12 -13.64 9.24 -8.22
CA LEU A 12 -12.48 9.98 -8.69
C LEU A 12 -11.82 9.24 -9.85
N MET A 13 -11.65 9.96 -10.94
CA MET A 13 -11.02 9.46 -12.16
C MET A 13 -9.56 9.91 -12.19
N ILE A 14 -8.64 8.98 -12.46
CA ILE A 14 -7.23 9.29 -12.73
C ILE A 14 -6.94 8.83 -14.15
N ASN A 15 -6.54 9.77 -15.01
CA ASN A 15 -6.30 9.50 -16.44
C ASN A 15 -7.47 8.80 -17.15
N GLY A 16 -8.70 9.14 -16.79
CA GLY A 16 -9.91 8.57 -17.38
C GLY A 16 -10.33 7.22 -16.80
N LEU A 17 -9.59 6.66 -15.84
CA LEU A 17 -9.96 5.43 -15.13
C LEU A 17 -10.56 5.72 -13.76
N PRO A 18 -11.67 5.07 -13.37
CA PRO A 18 -12.25 5.19 -12.04
C PRO A 18 -11.36 4.47 -11.02
N MET A 19 -10.57 5.21 -10.26
CA MET A 19 -9.59 4.64 -9.35
C MET A 19 -10.05 4.63 -7.90
N ILE A 20 -10.86 5.61 -7.48
CA ILE A 20 -11.35 5.73 -6.10
C ILE A 20 -12.86 5.95 -6.14
N HIS A 21 -13.59 5.09 -5.46
CA HIS A 21 -15.02 5.26 -5.28
C HIS A 21 -15.34 5.68 -3.85
N ILE A 22 -16.20 6.68 -3.70
CA ILE A 22 -16.59 7.29 -2.43
C ILE A 22 -18.08 7.10 -2.23
N GLU A 23 -18.45 6.46 -1.14
CA GLU A 23 -19.84 6.28 -0.73
C GLU A 23 -20.16 7.17 0.47
N LEU A 24 -21.18 7.98 0.34
CA LEU A 24 -21.58 9.00 1.31
C LEU A 24 -22.84 8.58 2.06
N LYS A 25 -22.86 8.83 3.35
CA LYS A 25 -24.04 8.65 4.20
C LYS A 25 -24.35 9.95 4.93
N ASN A 26 -25.59 10.12 5.29
CA ASN A 26 -25.98 11.21 6.16
C ASN A 26 -25.34 10.98 7.55
N LYS A 27 -24.98 12.07 8.23
CA LYS A 27 -24.36 12.04 9.57
C LYS A 27 -25.18 11.32 10.65
N GLN A 28 -26.47 11.09 10.43
CA GLN A 28 -27.33 10.28 11.30
C GLN A 28 -27.11 8.77 11.13
N HIS A 29 -26.43 8.35 10.07
CA HIS A 29 -26.11 6.97 9.76
C HIS A 29 -24.66 6.64 10.12
N SER A 30 -24.38 5.37 10.36
CA SER A 30 -23.01 4.90 10.52
C SER A 30 -22.29 4.95 9.18
N TYR A 31 -21.00 5.32 9.19
CA TYR A 31 -20.16 5.15 7.99
C TYR A 31 -20.11 3.68 7.52
N MET A 32 -20.33 2.73 8.44
CA MET A 32 -20.39 1.31 8.11
C MET A 32 -21.54 0.95 7.17
N ASP A 33 -22.60 1.75 7.11
CA ASP A 33 -23.68 1.54 6.14
C ASP A 33 -23.15 1.72 4.71
N GLY A 34 -22.19 2.63 4.51
CA GLY A 34 -21.45 2.79 3.27
C GLY A 34 -20.64 1.54 2.90
N PHE A 35 -19.96 0.93 3.87
CA PHE A 35 -19.22 -0.31 3.65
C PHE A 35 -20.15 -1.46 3.18
N TRP A 36 -21.25 -1.65 3.86
CA TRP A 36 -22.21 -2.70 3.49
C TRP A 36 -22.86 -2.44 2.14
N GLN A 37 -23.06 -1.17 1.80
CA GLN A 37 -23.58 -0.79 0.48
C GLN A 37 -22.57 -1.10 -0.63
N ILE A 38 -21.30 -0.75 -0.45
CA ILE A 38 -20.23 -1.11 -1.40
C ILE A 38 -20.14 -2.64 -1.55
N LYS A 39 -20.13 -3.38 -0.43
CA LYS A 39 -20.12 -4.84 -0.46
C LYS A 39 -21.30 -5.41 -1.28
N LYS A 40 -22.49 -4.87 -1.08
CA LYS A 40 -23.66 -5.23 -1.87
C LYS A 40 -23.46 -4.93 -3.37
N TYR A 41 -22.92 -3.78 -3.72
CA TYR A 41 -22.66 -3.41 -5.11
C TYR A 41 -21.63 -4.32 -5.77
N ILE A 42 -20.59 -4.74 -5.05
CA ILE A 42 -19.62 -5.72 -5.54
C ILE A 42 -20.34 -7.05 -5.83
N GLY A 43 -21.12 -7.56 -4.88
CA GLY A 43 -21.90 -8.80 -5.06
C GLY A 43 -22.94 -8.73 -6.20
N GLU A 44 -23.47 -7.54 -6.50
CA GLU A 44 -24.34 -7.28 -7.66
C GLU A 44 -23.57 -7.10 -8.98
N GLY A 45 -22.23 -7.19 -8.99
CA GLY A 45 -21.40 -7.01 -10.17
C GLY A 45 -21.33 -5.57 -10.69
N LYS A 46 -21.54 -4.56 -9.83
CA LYS A 46 -21.52 -3.14 -10.25
C LYS A 46 -20.12 -2.60 -10.49
N PHE A 47 -19.11 -3.20 -9.87
CA PHE A 47 -17.70 -2.87 -10.10
C PHE A 47 -17.09 -3.79 -11.16
N THR A 48 -17.68 -3.80 -12.36
CA THR A 48 -17.22 -4.54 -13.54
C THR A 48 -16.98 -3.61 -14.73
N GLY A 49 -16.41 -4.11 -15.81
CA GLY A 49 -16.06 -3.28 -16.96
C GLY A 49 -15.04 -2.20 -16.57
N ILE A 50 -15.31 -0.94 -16.92
CA ILE A 50 -14.40 0.16 -16.57
C ILE A 50 -14.26 0.35 -15.05
N PHE A 51 -15.29 0.06 -14.26
CA PHE A 51 -15.26 0.18 -12.81
C PHE A 51 -14.44 -0.93 -12.11
N SER A 52 -13.99 -1.96 -12.82
CA SER A 52 -13.03 -2.93 -12.30
C SER A 52 -11.65 -2.31 -11.99
N ALA A 53 -11.40 -1.10 -12.49
CA ALA A 53 -10.18 -0.36 -12.20
C ALA A 53 -10.16 0.28 -10.80
N VAL A 54 -11.30 0.30 -10.08
CA VAL A 54 -11.35 0.86 -8.72
C VAL A 54 -10.43 0.09 -7.78
N GLN A 55 -9.50 0.80 -7.15
CA GLN A 55 -8.50 0.23 -6.23
C GLN A 55 -8.76 0.61 -4.78
N MET A 56 -9.43 1.73 -4.55
CA MET A 56 -9.68 2.27 -3.23
C MET A 56 -11.15 2.64 -3.07
N PHE A 57 -11.69 2.27 -1.92
CA PHE A 57 -12.99 2.72 -1.46
C PHE A 57 -12.85 3.69 -0.30
N VAL A 58 -13.68 4.72 -0.30
CA VAL A 58 -13.82 5.68 0.80
C VAL A 58 -15.28 5.68 1.25
N ILE A 59 -15.50 5.67 2.54
CA ILE A 59 -16.83 5.76 3.15
C ILE A 59 -16.85 6.91 4.15
N SER A 60 -17.90 7.72 4.10
CA SER A 60 -18.03 8.87 5.01
C SER A 60 -19.48 9.12 5.36
N ASN A 61 -19.72 9.54 6.60
CA ASN A 61 -20.99 10.12 7.04
C ASN A 61 -20.87 11.63 7.36
N GLY A 62 -19.77 12.25 6.91
CA GLY A 62 -19.47 13.66 7.17
C GLY A 62 -18.72 13.93 8.47
N VAL A 63 -18.82 13.02 9.46
CA VAL A 63 -18.14 13.12 10.75
C VAL A 63 -16.99 12.12 10.85
N ASP A 64 -17.23 10.92 10.35
CA ASP A 64 -16.24 9.84 10.28
C ASP A 64 -15.98 9.48 8.82
N THR A 65 -14.73 9.54 8.41
CA THR A 65 -14.26 9.15 7.08
C THR A 65 -13.22 8.06 7.19
N LYS A 66 -13.40 6.99 6.43
CA LYS A 66 -12.54 5.81 6.42
C LYS A 66 -12.26 5.38 4.98
N TYR A 67 -11.20 4.59 4.81
CA TYR A 67 -10.85 4.02 3.52
C TYR A 67 -10.41 2.56 3.62
N PHE A 68 -10.47 1.84 2.52
CA PHE A 68 -10.01 0.46 2.41
C PHE A 68 -9.73 0.11 0.95
N SER A 69 -8.96 -0.95 0.72
CA SER A 69 -8.66 -1.45 -0.62
C SER A 69 -9.86 -2.15 -1.25
N ALA A 70 -9.93 -2.10 -2.59
CA ALA A 70 -10.83 -2.95 -3.32
C ALA A 70 -10.47 -4.43 -3.14
N ALA A 71 -11.49 -5.26 -3.04
CA ALA A 71 -11.39 -6.71 -2.90
C ALA A 71 -12.65 -7.35 -3.47
N SER A 72 -12.62 -8.67 -3.67
CA SER A 72 -13.83 -9.44 -3.99
C SER A 72 -14.84 -9.41 -2.83
N ASP A 73 -16.09 -9.71 -3.12
CA ASP A 73 -17.16 -9.74 -2.10
C ASP A 73 -16.81 -10.64 -0.91
N THR A 74 -16.21 -11.79 -1.18
CA THR A 74 -15.81 -12.77 -0.14
C THR A 74 -14.61 -12.31 0.69
N GLU A 75 -13.75 -11.45 0.14
CA GLU A 75 -12.52 -10.98 0.79
C GLU A 75 -12.70 -9.63 1.49
N LEU A 76 -13.74 -8.89 1.13
CA LEU A 76 -14.00 -7.59 1.74
C LEU A 76 -14.33 -7.73 3.23
N ASN A 77 -13.46 -7.22 4.08
CA ASN A 77 -13.54 -7.40 5.53
C ASN A 77 -13.41 -6.06 6.27
N PRO A 78 -14.32 -5.75 7.21
CA PRO A 78 -14.26 -4.53 8.02
C PRO A 78 -12.93 -4.32 8.77
N LYS A 79 -12.20 -5.38 9.06
CA LYS A 79 -10.87 -5.29 9.72
C LYS A 79 -9.82 -4.53 8.91
N PHE A 80 -10.02 -4.38 7.60
CA PHE A 80 -9.12 -3.64 6.72
C PHE A 80 -9.50 -2.17 6.56
N ILE A 81 -10.59 -1.73 7.15
CA ILE A 81 -10.99 -0.33 7.17
C ILE A 81 -10.01 0.46 8.04
N SER A 82 -9.47 1.55 7.48
CA SER A 82 -8.53 2.44 8.13
C SER A 82 -9.08 3.87 8.18
N GLY A 83 -8.81 4.57 9.28
CA GLY A 83 -8.95 6.02 9.33
C GLY A 83 -7.63 6.67 8.93
N TRP A 84 -7.68 7.92 8.48
CA TRP A 84 -6.48 8.69 8.23
C TRP A 84 -5.92 9.28 9.53
N LEU A 85 -4.61 9.37 9.60
CA LEU A 85 -3.88 10.05 10.66
C LEU A 85 -3.02 11.15 10.03
N ASP A 86 -2.85 12.27 10.71
CA ASP A 86 -1.89 13.29 10.31
C ASP A 86 -0.45 12.90 10.68
N ASN A 87 0.51 13.78 10.39
CA ASN A 87 1.93 13.53 10.66
C ASN A 87 2.28 13.45 12.17
N GLU A 88 1.38 13.89 13.03
CA GLU A 88 1.49 13.81 14.48
C GLU A 88 0.74 12.59 15.06
N ASN A 89 0.18 11.75 14.17
CA ASN A 89 -0.67 10.60 14.48
C ASN A 89 -2.03 10.97 15.11
N ASN A 90 -2.53 12.19 14.93
CA ASN A 90 -3.88 12.53 15.31
C ASN A 90 -4.89 12.03 14.25
N PRO A 91 -6.05 11.51 14.67
CA PRO A 91 -7.09 11.10 13.73
C PRO A 91 -7.64 12.29 12.93
N VAL A 92 -7.87 12.08 11.63
CA VAL A 92 -8.50 13.03 10.71
C VAL A 92 -9.84 12.44 10.25
N PRO A 93 -10.88 12.53 11.07
CA PRO A 93 -12.18 11.92 10.76
C PRO A 93 -13.05 12.79 9.84
N ASP A 94 -12.91 14.12 9.88
CA ASP A 94 -13.69 15.06 9.09
C ASP A 94 -13.48 14.82 7.59
N TYR A 95 -14.57 14.84 6.83
CA TYR A 95 -14.51 14.51 5.40
C TYR A 95 -13.77 15.55 4.55
N LEU A 96 -13.80 16.84 4.93
CA LEU A 96 -13.07 17.88 4.19
C LEU A 96 -11.57 17.80 4.43
N ASP A 97 -11.17 17.58 5.68
CA ASP A 97 -9.76 17.45 6.04
C ASP A 97 -9.19 16.14 5.52
N PHE A 98 -9.96 15.06 5.53
CA PHE A 98 -9.62 13.82 4.85
C PHE A 98 -9.44 14.05 3.33
N ALA A 99 -10.39 14.73 2.68
CA ALA A 99 -10.30 15.02 1.26
C ALA A 99 -9.06 15.84 0.89
N LYS A 100 -8.71 16.82 1.70
CA LYS A 100 -7.46 17.60 1.52
C LYS A 100 -6.20 16.75 1.69
N SER A 101 -6.22 15.79 2.59
CA SER A 101 -5.05 14.98 2.94
C SER A 101 -4.86 13.76 2.04
N VAL A 102 -5.93 13.26 1.41
CA VAL A 102 -5.92 11.94 0.74
C VAL A 102 -6.49 11.98 -0.68
N LEU A 103 -7.50 12.83 -0.94
CA LEU A 103 -8.28 12.75 -2.19
C LEU A 103 -7.99 13.85 -3.20
N ARG A 104 -7.25 14.89 -2.84
CA ARG A 104 -6.78 15.88 -3.82
C ARG A 104 -5.59 15.35 -4.60
N ILE A 105 -5.21 15.99 -5.68
CA ILE A 105 -4.00 15.72 -6.44
C ILE A 105 -2.86 16.56 -5.84
N PRO A 106 -1.67 15.99 -5.54
CA PRO A 106 -1.19 14.65 -5.96
C PRO A 106 -1.52 13.50 -5.03
N GLU A 107 -2.07 13.74 -3.84
CA GLU A 107 -2.21 12.74 -2.77
C GLU A 107 -3.04 11.52 -3.20
N ALA A 108 -4.14 11.72 -3.92
CA ALA A 108 -4.95 10.62 -4.46
C ALA A 108 -4.16 9.72 -5.43
N HIS A 109 -3.30 10.34 -6.26
CA HIS A 109 -2.44 9.60 -7.16
C HIS A 109 -1.38 8.79 -6.37
N GLU A 110 -0.81 9.37 -5.33
CA GLU A 110 0.18 8.70 -4.48
C GLU A 110 -0.43 7.51 -3.73
N MET A 111 -1.66 7.65 -3.24
CA MET A 111 -2.37 6.53 -2.61
C MET A 111 -2.46 5.31 -3.54
N ILE A 112 -2.76 5.53 -4.81
CA ILE A 112 -2.89 4.47 -5.80
C ILE A 112 -1.51 3.97 -6.26
N ALA A 113 -0.60 4.86 -6.65
CA ALA A 113 0.66 4.47 -7.28
C ALA A 113 1.76 4.07 -6.26
N ARG A 114 1.83 4.76 -5.13
CA ARG A 114 2.93 4.60 -4.17
C ARG A 114 2.58 3.78 -2.95
N TYR A 115 1.31 3.81 -2.50
CA TYR A 115 0.90 3.23 -1.22
C TYR A 115 -0.04 2.05 -1.37
N THR A 116 -0.21 1.56 -2.59
CA THR A 116 -0.89 0.30 -2.89
C THR A 116 0.13 -0.79 -3.20
N VAL A 117 -0.09 -2.00 -2.71
CA VAL A 117 0.70 -3.20 -2.99
C VAL A 117 -0.23 -4.29 -3.50
N LEU A 118 0.17 -4.95 -4.56
CA LEU A 118 -0.49 -6.15 -5.06
C LEU A 118 0.12 -7.38 -4.36
N ASP A 119 -0.69 -8.06 -3.58
CA ASP A 119 -0.36 -9.37 -3.02
C ASP A 119 -0.85 -10.43 -4.01
N GLU A 120 0.06 -10.92 -4.85
CA GLU A 120 -0.31 -11.82 -5.94
C GLU A 120 -0.70 -13.21 -5.45
N GLU A 121 -0.10 -13.68 -4.38
CA GLU A 121 -0.42 -14.98 -3.79
C GLU A 121 -1.84 -14.97 -3.22
N ALA A 122 -2.19 -13.95 -2.48
CA ALA A 122 -3.53 -13.76 -1.94
C ALA A 122 -4.49 -13.08 -2.95
N LYS A 123 -4.02 -12.69 -4.15
CA LYS A 123 -4.79 -11.99 -5.21
C LYS A 123 -5.60 -10.81 -4.69
N ARG A 124 -4.99 -9.99 -3.87
CA ARG A 124 -5.63 -8.84 -3.24
C ARG A 124 -4.76 -7.58 -3.34
N LEU A 125 -5.44 -6.44 -3.35
CA LEU A 125 -4.80 -5.15 -3.15
C LEU A 125 -4.68 -4.85 -1.66
N ILE A 126 -3.53 -4.31 -1.27
CA ILE A 126 -3.27 -3.84 0.09
C ILE A 126 -3.00 -2.34 0.02
N LEU A 127 -3.88 -1.54 0.58
CA LEU A 127 -3.63 -0.12 0.84
C LEU A 127 -2.90 0.02 2.17
N LEU A 128 -1.78 0.74 2.15
CA LEU A 128 -1.02 0.99 3.35
C LEU A 128 -1.81 1.83 4.36
N ARG A 129 -1.55 1.58 5.62
CA ARG A 129 -2.10 2.39 6.73
C ARG A 129 -1.29 3.67 6.90
N PRO A 130 -1.87 4.75 7.46
CA PRO A 130 -1.18 6.05 7.61
C PRO A 130 0.20 5.95 8.25
N TYR A 131 0.34 5.22 9.36
CA TYR A 131 1.63 5.05 10.04
C TYR A 131 2.70 4.37 9.17
N GLN A 132 2.30 3.49 8.24
CA GLN A 132 3.21 2.86 7.28
C GLN A 132 3.63 3.88 6.21
N ILE A 133 2.71 4.69 5.74
CA ILE A 133 2.96 5.77 4.78
C ILE A 133 3.93 6.80 5.40
N HIS A 134 3.66 7.25 6.62
CA HIS A 134 4.54 8.19 7.32
C HIS A 134 5.94 7.61 7.53
N ALA A 135 6.06 6.33 7.85
CA ALA A 135 7.36 5.66 7.97
C ALA A 135 8.11 5.64 6.63
N ILE A 136 7.43 5.33 5.53
CA ILE A 136 8.01 5.31 4.19
C ILE A 136 8.49 6.69 3.77
N GLU A 137 7.70 7.73 3.99
CA GLU A 137 8.08 9.11 3.66
C GLU A 137 9.23 9.61 4.53
N ALA A 138 9.26 9.27 5.83
CA ALA A 138 10.39 9.59 6.68
C ALA A 138 11.69 8.91 6.23
N ILE A 139 11.63 7.64 5.82
CA ILE A 139 12.77 6.92 5.25
C ILE A 139 13.23 7.58 3.95
N ARG A 140 12.31 7.97 3.09
CA ARG A 140 12.60 8.64 1.82
C ARG A 140 13.32 9.97 2.03
N GLU A 141 12.82 10.82 2.92
CA GLU A 141 13.44 12.11 3.21
C GLU A 141 14.82 11.96 3.87
N ALA A 142 14.96 11.04 4.83
CA ALA A 142 16.26 10.71 5.42
C ALA A 142 17.27 10.22 4.37
N SER A 143 16.83 9.37 3.45
CA SER A 143 17.67 8.83 2.37
C SER A 143 18.14 9.92 1.41
N LYS A 144 17.29 10.88 1.03
CA LYS A 144 17.70 12.04 0.22
C LYS A 144 18.76 12.90 0.90
N MET A 145 18.72 12.98 2.20
CA MET A 145 19.69 13.73 3.01
C MET A 145 20.94 12.94 3.38
N GLY A 146 21.05 11.66 2.98
CA GLY A 146 22.12 10.77 3.40
C GLY A 146 22.12 10.50 4.92
N LYS A 147 20.97 10.59 5.58
CA LYS A 147 20.85 10.39 7.03
C LYS A 147 20.40 8.98 7.35
N SER A 148 20.92 8.45 8.45
CA SER A 148 20.44 7.21 9.07
C SER A 148 19.30 7.48 10.02
N GLY A 149 18.50 6.44 10.31
CA GLY A 149 17.38 6.54 11.24
C GLY A 149 16.89 5.17 11.67
N PHE A 150 15.82 5.16 12.43
CA PHE A 150 15.11 3.95 12.84
C PHE A 150 13.59 4.19 12.77
N VAL A 151 12.86 3.11 12.54
CA VAL A 151 11.40 3.11 12.51
C VAL A 151 10.88 2.22 13.62
N TRP A 152 10.04 2.79 14.48
CA TRP A 152 9.48 2.07 15.62
C TRP A 152 8.16 1.42 15.24
N HIS A 153 8.19 0.11 15.06
CA HIS A 153 7.02 -0.69 14.69
C HIS A 153 6.74 -1.77 15.74
N THR A 154 5.48 -1.92 16.13
CA THR A 154 5.04 -3.02 17.01
C THR A 154 5.02 -4.35 16.26
N THR A 155 4.92 -5.46 16.99
CA THR A 155 4.73 -6.78 16.39
C THR A 155 3.39 -6.84 15.66
N GLY A 156 3.36 -7.44 14.47
CA GLY A 156 2.14 -7.54 13.65
C GLY A 156 1.71 -6.28 12.93
N SER A 157 2.48 -5.17 12.99
CA SER A 157 2.15 -3.90 12.32
C SER A 157 2.50 -3.88 10.82
N GLY A 158 2.90 -5.00 10.23
CA GLY A 158 3.24 -5.08 8.81
C GLY A 158 4.64 -4.56 8.47
N LYS A 159 5.62 -4.76 9.36
CA LYS A 159 7.03 -4.34 9.12
C LYS A 159 7.57 -4.79 7.77
N THR A 160 7.36 -6.04 7.40
CA THR A 160 7.82 -6.62 6.12
C THR A 160 7.25 -5.86 4.93
N LEU A 161 5.95 -5.59 4.93
CA LEU A 161 5.27 -4.84 3.88
C LEU A 161 5.77 -3.39 3.79
N THR A 162 5.91 -2.73 4.95
CA THR A 162 6.43 -1.35 5.04
C THR A 162 7.86 -1.28 4.51
N SER A 163 8.72 -2.22 4.90
CA SER A 163 10.12 -2.29 4.45
C SER A 163 10.22 -2.54 2.95
N TYR A 164 9.45 -3.50 2.42
CA TYR A 164 9.38 -3.74 0.98
C TYR A 164 9.01 -2.46 0.23
N LYS A 165 7.89 -1.83 0.62
CA LYS A 165 7.38 -0.67 -0.10
C LYS A 165 8.29 0.56 0.03
N ALA A 166 8.92 0.76 1.20
CA ALA A 166 9.95 1.79 1.38
C ALA A 166 11.12 1.58 0.41
N THR A 167 11.68 0.37 0.41
CA THR A 167 12.82 0.03 -0.46
C THR A 167 12.49 0.17 -1.93
N ARG A 168 11.32 -0.33 -2.34
CA ARG A 168 10.82 -0.21 -3.71
C ARG A 168 10.69 1.26 -4.13
N ASN A 169 10.07 2.09 -3.28
CA ASN A 169 9.89 3.50 -3.59
C ASN A 169 11.23 4.25 -3.65
N LEU A 170 12.21 3.93 -2.80
CA LEU A 170 13.55 4.52 -2.90
C LEU A 170 14.21 4.21 -4.25
N LEU A 171 14.15 2.95 -4.69
CA LEU A 171 14.72 2.54 -5.98
C LEU A 171 14.01 3.19 -7.16
N MET A 172 12.71 3.44 -7.09
CA MET A 172 11.94 4.05 -8.17
C MET A 172 12.06 5.58 -8.21
N ASP A 173 12.09 6.22 -7.04
CA ASP A 173 11.97 7.67 -6.91
C ASP A 173 13.31 8.41 -6.86
N ILE A 174 14.38 7.73 -6.43
CA ILE A 174 15.69 8.36 -6.24
C ILE A 174 16.69 7.80 -7.27
N PRO A 175 16.97 8.54 -8.36
CA PRO A 175 17.83 8.04 -9.45
C PRO A 175 19.24 7.66 -9.02
N SER A 176 19.77 8.24 -7.95
CA SER A 176 21.11 7.94 -7.43
C SER A 176 21.19 6.66 -6.57
N ILE A 177 20.06 6.01 -6.30
CA ILE A 177 20.00 4.74 -5.57
C ILE A 177 19.84 3.60 -6.58
N ASP A 178 20.91 2.87 -6.85
CA ASP A 178 20.88 1.73 -7.77
C ASP A 178 20.58 0.42 -7.04
N LYS A 179 20.97 0.33 -5.78
CA LYS A 179 20.78 -0.87 -4.97
C LYS A 179 20.25 -0.54 -3.59
N ALA A 180 19.33 -1.36 -3.14
CA ALA A 180 18.87 -1.35 -1.76
C ALA A 180 19.09 -2.73 -1.15
N ILE A 181 19.74 -2.78 0.01
CA ILE A 181 20.08 -4.01 0.69
C ILE A 181 19.18 -4.15 1.91
N PHE A 182 18.37 -5.20 1.94
CA PHE A 182 17.59 -5.56 3.10
C PHE A 182 18.33 -6.64 3.90
N LEU A 183 18.77 -6.25 5.10
CA LEU A 183 19.56 -7.12 5.97
C LEU A 183 18.68 -7.79 7.01
N ILE A 184 18.76 -9.13 7.08
CA ILE A 184 18.02 -9.93 8.03
C ILE A 184 18.99 -10.58 9.03
N ASP A 185 18.67 -10.50 10.32
CA ASP A 185 19.50 -11.03 11.39
C ASP A 185 19.38 -12.57 11.53
N ARG A 186 18.17 -13.12 11.37
CA ARG A 186 17.90 -14.56 11.64
C ARG A 186 17.61 -15.32 10.35
N LYS A 187 18.24 -16.51 10.22
CA LYS A 187 18.05 -17.39 9.05
C LYS A 187 16.60 -17.82 8.82
N ASP A 188 15.83 -18.05 9.89
CA ASP A 188 14.42 -18.47 9.78
C ASP A 188 13.53 -17.34 9.24
N LEU A 189 13.84 -16.07 9.59
CA LEU A 189 13.17 -14.89 9.06
C LEU A 189 13.60 -14.59 7.61
N ASP A 190 14.78 -15.03 7.19
CA ASP A 190 15.30 -14.86 5.82
C ASP A 190 14.34 -15.48 4.79
N THR A 191 13.90 -16.70 5.03
CA THR A 191 13.02 -17.41 4.09
C THR A 191 11.63 -16.75 4.01
N GLN A 192 11.01 -16.46 5.15
CA GLN A 192 9.67 -15.84 5.18
C GLN A 192 9.67 -14.42 4.59
N THR A 193 10.67 -13.61 4.96
CA THR A 193 10.78 -12.23 4.45
C THR A 193 11.10 -12.21 2.96
N SER A 194 12.01 -13.09 2.51
CA SER A 194 12.35 -13.21 1.09
C SER A 194 11.15 -13.65 0.26
N MET A 195 10.40 -14.64 0.72
CA MET A 195 9.16 -15.09 0.05
C MET A 195 8.14 -13.94 -0.02
N ALA A 196 7.89 -13.24 1.09
CA ALA A 196 6.97 -12.12 1.11
C ALA A 196 7.41 -11.00 0.15
N PHE A 197 8.70 -10.67 0.10
CA PHE A 197 9.21 -9.67 -0.82
C PHE A 197 9.06 -10.10 -2.27
N GLN A 198 9.33 -11.37 -2.59
CA GLN A 198 9.13 -11.92 -3.93
C GLN A 198 7.65 -11.89 -4.34
N THR A 199 6.75 -12.28 -3.44
CA THR A 199 5.30 -12.22 -3.66
C THR A 199 4.84 -10.80 -4.00
N TYR A 200 5.35 -9.78 -3.29
CA TYR A 200 5.01 -8.37 -3.55
C TYR A 200 5.67 -7.82 -4.82
N ALA A 201 6.79 -8.40 -5.24
CA ALA A 201 7.56 -7.94 -6.41
C ALA A 201 7.15 -8.62 -7.73
N ASN A 202 6.40 -9.70 -7.70
CA ASN A 202 6.08 -10.52 -8.88
C ASN A 202 5.56 -9.73 -10.08
N ASN A 203 4.81 -8.65 -9.85
CA ASN A 203 4.30 -7.75 -10.89
C ASN A 203 4.80 -6.32 -10.70
N ASP A 204 5.90 -6.12 -10.00
CA ASP A 204 6.50 -4.80 -9.81
C ASP A 204 7.71 -4.60 -10.75
N LEU A 205 8.11 -3.35 -10.90
CA LEU A 205 9.24 -2.94 -11.74
C LEU A 205 10.60 -3.15 -11.06
N VAL A 206 10.62 -3.64 -9.83
CA VAL A 206 11.83 -3.84 -9.03
C VAL A 206 12.06 -5.33 -8.80
N ASP A 207 13.19 -5.83 -9.26
CA ASP A 207 13.61 -7.20 -9.00
C ASP A 207 14.03 -7.37 -7.54
N VAL A 208 13.54 -8.43 -6.92
CA VAL A 208 13.93 -8.85 -5.58
C VAL A 208 14.78 -10.10 -5.66
N ASP A 209 16.03 -9.94 -5.31
CA ASP A 209 17.02 -11.00 -5.37
C ASP A 209 17.37 -11.52 -3.97
N LYS A 210 17.13 -12.81 -3.76
CA LYS A 210 17.66 -13.54 -2.62
C LYS A 210 19.07 -14.01 -2.93
N THR A 211 19.98 -13.87 -1.99
CA THR A 211 21.35 -14.39 -2.12
C THR A 211 21.50 -15.70 -1.34
N ASP A 212 21.84 -16.78 -2.00
CA ASP A 212 22.06 -18.08 -1.32
C ASP A 212 23.47 -18.20 -0.72
N ASN A 213 24.44 -17.52 -1.31
CA ASN A 213 25.83 -17.54 -0.85
C ASN A 213 26.54 -16.18 -1.03
N VAL A 214 27.75 -16.09 -0.48
CA VAL A 214 28.58 -14.86 -0.50
C VAL A 214 29.03 -14.50 -1.93
N PHE A 215 29.26 -15.49 -2.78
CA PHE A 215 29.69 -15.25 -4.17
C PHE A 215 28.59 -14.56 -4.98
N GLU A 216 27.35 -15.04 -4.86
CA GLU A 216 26.20 -14.39 -5.49
C GLU A 216 25.98 -12.98 -4.96
N LEU A 217 26.10 -12.78 -3.65
CA LEU A 217 26.01 -11.43 -3.06
C LEU A 217 27.04 -10.48 -3.69
N LYS A 218 28.32 -10.92 -3.78
CA LYS A 218 29.36 -10.11 -4.41
C LYS A 218 29.12 -9.84 -5.88
N LYS A 219 28.59 -10.82 -6.63
CA LYS A 219 28.21 -10.66 -8.04
C LYS A 219 27.10 -9.61 -8.19
N LYS A 220 26.04 -9.70 -7.38
CA LYS A 220 24.91 -8.77 -7.41
C LYS A 220 25.30 -7.35 -6.98
N LEU A 221 26.15 -7.21 -5.98
CA LEU A 221 26.68 -5.89 -5.58
C LEU A 221 27.49 -5.20 -6.66
N LYS A 222 28.13 -5.97 -7.55
CA LYS A 222 28.96 -5.45 -8.67
C LYS A 222 28.19 -5.27 -9.97
N SER A 223 26.96 -5.80 -10.10
CA SER A 223 26.15 -5.62 -11.30
C SER A 223 25.68 -4.16 -11.41
N ASP A 224 25.41 -3.72 -12.62
CA ASP A 224 24.84 -2.38 -12.86
C ASP A 224 23.30 -2.38 -12.77
N ASP A 225 22.69 -3.52 -12.45
CA ASP A 225 21.24 -3.66 -12.36
C ASP A 225 20.68 -2.91 -11.15
N ARG A 226 19.58 -2.23 -11.32
CA ARG A 226 18.84 -1.57 -10.24
C ARG A 226 17.94 -2.59 -9.56
N GLN A 227 18.26 -2.96 -8.32
CA GLN A 227 17.61 -4.10 -7.65
C GLN A 227 17.59 -4.01 -6.13
N MET A 228 16.68 -4.75 -5.55
CA MET A 228 16.59 -5.00 -4.10
C MET A 228 17.28 -6.32 -3.77
N ILE A 229 18.26 -6.30 -2.89
CA ILE A 229 19.01 -7.47 -2.46
C ILE A 229 18.59 -7.84 -1.04
N VAL A 230 18.06 -9.04 -0.85
CA VAL A 230 17.75 -9.59 0.47
C VAL A 230 18.88 -10.54 0.89
N THR A 231 19.50 -10.27 2.03
CA THR A 231 20.63 -11.06 2.53
C THR A 231 20.69 -11.08 4.05
N THR A 232 21.59 -11.90 4.61
CA THR A 232 21.79 -11.98 6.06
C THR A 232 23.08 -11.29 6.48
N ILE A 233 23.16 -10.85 7.74
CA ILE A 233 24.35 -10.25 8.34
C ILE A 233 25.55 -11.19 8.18
N GLN A 234 25.37 -12.50 8.39
CA GLN A 234 26.43 -13.50 8.29
C GLN A 234 27.05 -13.63 6.89
N LYS A 235 26.26 -13.38 5.83
CA LYS A 235 26.75 -13.38 4.44
C LYS A 235 27.50 -12.09 4.11
N LEU A 236 27.07 -10.97 4.69
CA LEU A 236 27.71 -9.67 4.44
C LEU A 236 29.06 -9.53 5.15
N GLN A 237 29.27 -10.22 6.27
CA GLN A 237 30.54 -10.19 7.05
C GLN A 237 31.67 -11.06 6.48
N ARG A 238 31.42 -11.86 5.45
CA ARG A 238 32.39 -12.74 4.77
C ARG A 238 32.77 -12.18 3.40
#